data_4084f85b0becf561db6a565e2d9b788c
#
_entry.id   4084f85b0becf561db6a565e2d9b788c
#
_cell.length_a   1.000
_cell.length_b   1.000
_cell.length_c   1.000
_cell.angle_alpha   90.00
_cell.angle_beta   90.00
_cell.angle_gamma   90.00
#
_symmetry.space_group_name_H-M   'P 1'
#
loop_
_entity.id
_entity.type
_entity.pdbx_description
1 polymer ?
#
loop_
_entity_poly.entity_id
_entity_poly.type
_entity_poly.pdbx_seq_one_letter_code
_entity_poly.pdbx_strand_id
1 'polypeptide(L)'
;MGKYGDLMKVYKFGDIPVGVETRGVYFNDNCINYLAEKAKPEFVIKATDKDLEFEQMQSEDDQTYPKSYLEFIALYRKFCEKAIDYGVILVHGSVLEIDGKAYMFSAPSGTGKSTHAKLWRDCFGDRVTMINDDKPLIKFREDGIYAYGTP
;
A
#
# COMPACT_ATOMS: atom_id res chain seq x y z
N MET A 1 -6.89 31.01 -8.82
CA MET A 1 -5.69 30.58 -8.05
C MET A 1 -6.17 30.01 -6.71
N GLY A 2 -6.51 28.73 -6.68
CA GLY A 2 -6.93 28.03 -5.46
C GLY A 2 -5.71 27.67 -4.64
N LYS A 3 -5.55 28.25 -3.47
CA LYS A 3 -4.65 27.78 -2.42
C LYS A 3 -5.16 26.41 -1.93
N TYR A 4 -4.74 25.32 -2.54
CA TYR A 4 -4.76 24.04 -1.87
C TYR A 4 -3.59 24.08 -0.88
N GLY A 5 -3.90 24.49 0.34
CA GLY A 5 -2.95 24.36 1.44
C GLY A 5 -2.67 22.88 1.64
N ASP A 6 -1.39 22.52 1.72
CA ASP A 6 -0.89 21.19 2.06
C ASP A 6 -1.51 20.78 3.41
N LEU A 7 -2.70 20.17 3.40
CA LEU A 7 -3.30 19.61 4.62
C LEU A 7 -2.65 18.25 4.83
N MET A 8 -1.68 18.21 5.71
CA MET A 8 -1.12 16.96 6.19
C MET A 8 -2.23 16.16 6.86
N LYS A 9 -2.44 14.94 6.39
CA LYS A 9 -3.28 13.94 7.05
C LYS A 9 -2.44 12.77 7.52
N VAL A 10 -2.91 12.08 8.55
CA VAL A 10 -2.22 10.89 9.08
C VAL A 10 -2.96 9.65 8.62
N TYR A 11 -2.23 8.72 8.05
CA TYR A 11 -2.71 7.39 7.63
C TYR A 11 -1.94 6.31 8.39
N LYS A 12 -2.50 5.11 8.46
CA LYS A 12 -1.87 3.96 9.12
C LYS A 12 -1.74 2.80 8.16
N PHE A 13 -0.52 2.52 7.71
CA PHE A 13 -0.19 1.40 6.84
C PHE A 13 0.72 0.42 7.57
N GLY A 14 0.37 -0.87 7.63
CA GLY A 14 1.18 -1.88 8.33
C GLY A 14 1.43 -1.55 9.81
N ASP A 15 0.45 -0.95 10.49
CA ASP A 15 0.54 -0.40 11.85
C ASP A 15 1.52 0.79 12.03
N ILE A 16 1.97 1.42 10.96
CA ILE A 16 2.81 2.61 11.01
C ILE A 16 1.96 3.84 10.71
N PRO A 17 1.76 4.76 11.68
CA PRO A 17 1.14 6.05 11.41
C PRO A 17 2.12 6.93 10.64
N VAL A 18 1.69 7.44 9.49
CA VAL A 18 2.49 8.31 8.61
C VAL A 18 1.74 9.58 8.29
N GLY A 19 2.39 10.72 8.42
CA GLY A 19 1.90 12.01 7.94
C GLY A 19 2.12 12.11 6.44
N VAL A 20 1.08 12.47 5.69
CA VAL A 20 1.15 12.58 4.23
C VAL A 20 0.70 13.98 3.82
N GLU A 21 1.59 14.71 3.17
CA GLU A 21 1.29 15.99 2.53
C GLU A 21 0.96 15.75 1.06
N THR A 22 -0.29 16.02 0.66
CA THR A 22 -0.77 15.80 -0.71
C THR A 22 -1.10 17.11 -1.39
N ARG A 23 -0.98 17.16 -2.72
CA ARG A 23 -1.35 18.31 -3.56
C ARG A 23 -2.81 18.29 -3.98
N GLY A 24 -3.50 17.16 -3.82
CA GLY A 24 -4.87 16.96 -4.27
C GLY A 24 -5.61 15.87 -3.49
N VAL A 25 -6.77 15.50 -3.98
CA VAL A 25 -7.68 14.57 -3.30
C VAL A 25 -7.42 13.09 -3.63
N TYR A 26 -6.74 12.80 -4.74
CA TYR A 26 -6.58 11.44 -5.26
C TYR A 26 -5.98 10.45 -4.24
N PHE A 27 -4.91 10.83 -3.55
CA PHE A 27 -4.32 10.01 -2.49
C PHE A 27 -5.31 9.80 -1.35
N ASN A 28 -5.98 10.87 -0.92
CA ASN A 28 -6.96 10.82 0.18
C ASN A 28 -8.12 9.86 -0.15
N ASP A 29 -8.64 9.92 -1.37
CA ASP A 29 -9.77 9.10 -1.80
C ASP A 29 -9.41 7.60 -1.86
N ASN A 30 -8.19 7.29 -2.33
CA ASN A 30 -7.71 5.90 -2.40
C ASN A 30 -7.28 5.35 -1.03
N CYS A 31 -6.87 6.21 -0.09
CA CYS A 31 -6.39 5.81 1.24
C CYS A 31 -7.39 6.06 2.37
N ILE A 32 -8.65 6.38 2.07
CA ILE A 32 -9.65 6.77 3.08
C ILE A 32 -9.83 5.73 4.20
N ASN A 33 -9.75 4.44 3.87
CA ASN A 33 -9.88 3.34 4.82
C ASN A 33 -8.68 3.21 5.78
N TYR A 34 -7.60 3.92 5.51
CA TYR A 34 -6.36 3.92 6.31
C TYR A 34 -6.21 5.18 7.14
N LEU A 35 -7.19 6.10 7.08
CA LEU A 35 -7.14 7.38 7.78
C LEU A 35 -7.06 7.18 9.30
N ALA A 36 -6.11 7.86 9.94
CA ALA A 36 -5.81 7.76 11.37
C ALA A 36 -5.53 9.16 11.99
N GLU A 37 -6.45 10.09 11.82
CA GLU A 37 -6.28 11.53 12.15
C GLU A 37 -5.83 11.81 13.58
N LYS A 38 -6.15 10.93 14.53
CA LYS A 38 -5.77 11.06 15.94
C LYS A 38 -4.41 10.49 16.27
N ALA A 39 -3.78 9.76 15.34
CA ALA A 39 -2.49 9.16 15.57
C ALA A 39 -1.36 10.20 15.39
N LYS A 40 -0.33 10.09 16.23
CA LYS A 40 0.91 10.86 16.04
C LYS A 40 1.73 10.15 14.95
N PRO A 41 2.12 10.83 13.87
CA PRO A 41 2.90 10.19 12.82
C PRO A 41 4.32 9.89 13.29
N GLU A 42 4.86 8.74 12.89
CA GLU A 42 6.25 8.36 13.08
C GLU A 42 7.18 9.16 12.15
N PHE A 43 6.72 9.45 10.94
CA PHE A 43 7.41 10.28 9.97
C PHE A 43 6.40 10.94 9.02
N VAL A 44 6.89 11.90 8.24
CA VAL A 44 6.08 12.61 7.24
C VAL A 44 6.67 12.36 5.85
N ILE A 45 5.81 12.15 4.87
CA ILE A 45 6.17 12.02 3.46
C ILE A 45 5.51 13.10 2.62
N LYS A 46 6.24 13.51 1.58
CA LYS A 46 5.83 14.50 0.58
C LYS A 46 6.43 14.16 -0.77
N ALA A 47 5.68 14.32 -1.85
CA ALA A 47 6.18 14.16 -3.20
C ALA A 47 6.59 15.52 -3.80
N THR A 48 7.71 15.53 -4.50
CA THR A 48 8.21 16.68 -5.28
C THR A 48 7.94 16.48 -6.77
N ASP A 49 8.13 17.52 -7.60
CA ASP A 49 7.99 17.35 -9.06
C ASP A 49 9.01 16.35 -9.61
N LYS A 50 10.22 16.29 -9.04
CA LYS A 50 11.23 15.29 -9.40
C LYS A 50 10.79 13.85 -9.08
N ASP A 51 10.04 13.66 -8.00
CA ASP A 51 9.48 12.35 -7.68
C ASP A 51 8.45 11.93 -8.73
N LEU A 52 7.59 12.85 -9.19
CA LEU A 52 6.61 12.58 -10.23
C LEU A 52 7.28 12.27 -11.58
N GLU A 53 8.30 13.05 -11.95
CA GLU A 53 9.11 12.80 -13.14
C GLU A 53 9.77 11.41 -13.08
N PHE A 54 10.32 11.05 -11.93
CA PHE A 54 10.91 9.73 -11.70
C PHE A 54 9.88 8.62 -11.92
N GLU A 55 8.69 8.70 -11.32
CA GLU A 55 7.64 7.68 -11.50
C GLU A 55 7.18 7.57 -12.97
N GLN A 56 7.07 8.71 -13.69
CA GLN A 56 6.73 8.69 -15.11
C GLN A 56 7.81 7.98 -15.93
N MET A 57 9.09 8.16 -15.60
CA MET A 57 10.21 7.51 -16.30
C MET A 57 10.33 6.02 -15.99
N GLN A 58 9.82 5.55 -14.85
CA GLN A 58 9.80 4.12 -14.49
C GLN A 58 8.64 3.35 -15.14
N SER A 59 7.75 4.05 -15.82
CA SER A 59 6.65 3.42 -16.56
C SER A 59 7.19 2.51 -17.66
N GLU A 60 6.71 1.27 -17.70
CA GLU A 60 7.11 0.27 -18.71
C GLU A 60 6.43 0.48 -20.07
N ASP A 61 5.48 1.40 -20.13
CA ASP A 61 4.76 1.77 -21.33
C ASP A 61 5.00 3.25 -21.70
N ASP A 62 4.75 3.61 -22.94
CA ASP A 62 4.91 4.98 -23.44
C ASP A 62 3.73 5.90 -23.04
N GLN A 63 2.93 5.54 -22.04
CA GLN A 63 1.80 6.33 -21.60
C GLN A 63 2.20 7.46 -20.68
N THR A 64 1.52 8.61 -20.83
CA THR A 64 1.63 9.72 -19.88
C THR A 64 0.54 9.59 -18.83
N TYR A 65 0.94 9.48 -17.58
CA TYR A 65 0.03 9.32 -16.45
C TYR A 65 -0.39 10.67 -15.84
N PRO A 66 -1.60 10.78 -15.28
CA PRO A 66 -2.03 11.96 -14.55
C PRO A 66 -1.10 12.25 -13.36
N LYS A 67 -0.78 13.52 -13.11
CA LYS A 67 0.07 13.93 -11.99
C LYS A 67 -0.44 13.43 -10.62
N SER A 68 -1.76 13.35 -10.44
CA SER A 68 -2.37 12.83 -9.21
C SER A 68 -2.07 11.35 -8.97
N TYR A 69 -2.03 10.55 -10.04
CA TYR A 69 -1.65 9.15 -9.98
C TYR A 69 -0.15 8.99 -9.70
N LEU A 70 0.70 9.79 -10.39
CA LEU A 70 2.14 9.77 -10.15
C LEU A 70 2.49 10.21 -8.72
N GLU A 71 1.77 11.20 -8.18
CA GLU A 71 1.90 11.60 -6.78
C GLU A 71 1.54 10.46 -5.82
N PHE A 72 0.44 9.74 -6.08
CA PHE A 72 0.02 8.60 -5.28
C PHE A 72 1.12 7.52 -5.24
N ILE A 73 1.67 7.13 -6.40
CA ILE A 73 2.74 6.13 -6.47
C ILE A 73 3.99 6.62 -5.74
N ALA A 74 4.41 7.87 -5.97
CA ALA A 74 5.60 8.45 -5.36
C ALA A 74 5.48 8.51 -3.83
N LEU A 75 4.34 8.91 -3.29
CA LEU A 75 4.09 8.93 -1.86
C LEU A 75 4.12 7.51 -1.29
N TYR A 76 3.47 6.55 -1.96
CA TYR A 76 3.44 5.17 -1.49
C TYR A 76 4.83 4.51 -1.55
N ARG A 77 5.63 4.77 -2.59
CA ARG A 77 7.04 4.33 -2.65
C ARG A 77 7.85 4.88 -1.50
N LYS A 78 7.75 6.21 -1.23
CA LYS A 78 8.46 6.84 -0.10
C LYS A 78 8.05 6.26 1.25
N PHE A 79 6.77 5.93 1.41
CA PHE A 79 6.31 5.18 2.58
C PHE A 79 7.03 3.83 2.67
N CYS A 80 7.02 3.02 1.60
CA CYS A 80 7.63 1.69 1.58
C CYS A 80 9.14 1.73 1.89
N GLU A 81 9.86 2.72 1.35
CA GLU A 81 11.28 2.93 1.63
C GLU A 81 11.54 3.19 3.13
N LYS A 82 10.71 4.03 3.76
CA LYS A 82 10.80 4.33 5.20
C LYS A 82 10.29 3.19 6.09
N ALA A 83 9.32 2.44 5.63
CA ALA A 83 8.70 1.35 6.39
C ALA A 83 9.68 0.21 6.71
N ILE A 84 10.76 0.08 5.93
CA ILE A 84 11.84 -0.91 6.17
C ILE A 84 12.46 -0.69 7.56
N ASP A 85 12.67 0.55 7.97
CA ASP A 85 13.23 0.90 9.28
C ASP A 85 12.32 0.46 10.44
N TYR A 86 11.04 0.20 10.15
CA TYR A 86 10.01 -0.27 11.09
C TYR A 86 9.69 -1.76 10.94
N GLY A 87 10.53 -2.51 10.22
CA GLY A 87 10.34 -3.94 9.98
C GLY A 87 9.17 -4.26 9.06
N VAL A 88 8.81 -3.36 8.15
CA VAL A 88 7.72 -3.56 7.18
C VAL A 88 8.28 -3.55 5.76
N ILE A 89 7.89 -4.54 4.97
CA ILE A 89 8.23 -4.64 3.54
C ILE A 89 7.00 -4.81 2.68
N LEU A 90 7.05 -4.30 1.45
CA LEU A 90 6.05 -4.56 0.42
C LEU A 90 6.46 -5.82 -0.37
N VAL A 91 5.53 -6.75 -0.55
CA VAL A 91 5.79 -8.00 -1.26
C VAL A 91 4.76 -8.20 -2.38
N HIS A 92 5.19 -8.66 -3.54
CA HIS A 92 4.25 -9.03 -4.61
C HIS A 92 3.72 -10.45 -4.38
N GLY A 93 2.45 -10.55 -4.00
CA GLY A 93 1.80 -11.82 -3.71
C GLY A 93 0.34 -11.68 -3.29
N SER A 94 -0.37 -12.79 -3.27
CA SER A 94 -1.72 -12.87 -2.74
C SER A 94 -1.69 -13.41 -1.32
N VAL A 95 -2.40 -12.76 -0.40
CA VAL A 95 -2.50 -13.19 1.01
C VAL A 95 -3.94 -13.42 1.39
N LEU A 96 -4.21 -14.62 1.88
CA LEU A 96 -5.47 -15.04 2.48
C LEU A 96 -5.29 -15.30 3.97
N GLU A 97 -6.32 -15.03 4.75
CA GLU A 97 -6.42 -15.44 6.14
C GLU A 97 -7.45 -16.58 6.25
N ILE A 98 -7.11 -17.62 7.00
CA ILE A 98 -8.02 -18.68 7.41
C ILE A 98 -7.69 -19.12 8.83
N ASP A 99 -8.69 -19.16 9.68
CA ASP A 99 -8.60 -19.62 11.08
C ASP A 99 -7.47 -18.90 11.86
N GLY A 100 -7.31 -17.59 11.66
CA GLY A 100 -6.31 -16.74 12.34
C GLY A 100 -4.89 -16.87 11.80
N LYS A 101 -4.69 -17.52 10.65
CA LYS A 101 -3.38 -17.68 10.00
C LYS A 101 -3.39 -17.11 8.60
N ALA A 102 -2.33 -16.34 8.26
CA ALA A 102 -2.12 -15.84 6.92
C ALA A 102 -1.34 -16.84 6.05
N TYR A 103 -1.81 -17.01 4.83
CA TYR A 103 -1.17 -17.82 3.79
C TYR A 103 -0.85 -16.92 2.61
N MET A 104 0.44 -16.81 2.28
CA MET A 104 0.91 -15.98 1.18
C MET A 104 1.36 -16.84 -0.01
N PHE A 105 0.84 -16.52 -1.18
CA PHE A 105 1.21 -17.11 -2.46
C PHE A 105 2.02 -16.11 -3.27
N SER A 106 3.29 -16.39 -3.47
CA SER A 106 4.19 -15.57 -4.26
C SER A 106 4.74 -16.38 -5.43
N ALA A 107 4.66 -15.79 -6.63
CA ALA A 107 5.18 -16.38 -7.87
C ALA A 107 5.30 -15.27 -8.93
N PRO A 108 5.99 -15.47 -10.04
CA PRO A 108 6.02 -14.54 -11.16
C PRO A 108 4.62 -14.15 -11.65
N SER A 109 4.50 -13.01 -12.29
CA SER A 109 3.24 -12.57 -12.88
C SER A 109 2.71 -13.61 -13.87
N GLY A 110 1.38 -13.78 -13.92
CA GLY A 110 0.75 -14.75 -14.85
C GLY A 110 0.77 -16.22 -14.42
N THR A 111 1.37 -16.57 -13.29
CA THR A 111 1.42 -17.98 -12.82
C THR A 111 0.13 -18.49 -12.17
N GLY A 112 -0.89 -17.61 -12.00
CA GLY A 112 -2.18 -18.01 -11.46
C GLY A 112 -2.35 -17.82 -9.95
N LYS A 113 -1.58 -16.93 -9.31
CA LYS A 113 -1.74 -16.61 -7.86
C LYS A 113 -3.18 -16.25 -7.50
N SER A 114 -3.77 -15.30 -8.21
CA SER A 114 -5.16 -14.86 -7.97
C SER A 114 -6.17 -15.96 -8.25
N THR A 115 -5.91 -16.81 -9.24
CA THR A 115 -6.74 -18.00 -9.52
C THR A 115 -6.68 -18.98 -8.34
N HIS A 116 -5.48 -19.22 -7.80
CA HIS A 116 -5.28 -20.08 -6.64
C HIS A 116 -5.98 -19.51 -5.39
N ALA A 117 -5.84 -18.22 -5.14
CA ALA A 117 -6.53 -17.54 -4.06
C ALA A 117 -8.07 -17.61 -4.21
N LYS A 118 -8.58 -17.51 -5.44
CA LYS A 118 -10.01 -17.71 -5.73
C LYS A 118 -10.45 -19.12 -5.39
N LEU A 119 -9.70 -20.16 -5.78
CA LEU A 119 -10.03 -21.55 -5.48
C LEU A 119 -10.10 -21.81 -3.97
N TRP A 120 -9.22 -21.19 -3.18
CA TRP A 120 -9.31 -21.27 -1.72
C TRP A 120 -10.63 -20.71 -1.20
N ARG A 121 -11.07 -19.56 -1.69
CA ARG A 121 -12.36 -18.97 -1.30
C ARG A 121 -13.53 -19.86 -1.73
N ASP A 122 -13.46 -20.43 -2.91
CA ASP A 122 -14.50 -21.34 -3.41
C ASP A 122 -14.58 -22.64 -2.57
N CYS A 123 -13.42 -23.16 -2.12
CA CYS A 123 -13.36 -24.40 -1.32
C CYS A 123 -13.72 -24.19 0.16
N PHE A 124 -13.28 -23.10 0.78
CA PHE A 124 -13.40 -22.88 2.21
C PHE A 124 -14.48 -21.85 2.59
N GLY A 125 -15.06 -21.16 1.59
CA GLY A 125 -16.17 -20.23 1.78
C GLY A 125 -15.86 -19.10 2.76
N ASP A 126 -16.79 -18.84 3.67
CA ASP A 126 -16.72 -17.73 4.64
C ASP A 126 -15.57 -17.86 5.67
N ARG A 127 -14.88 -19.00 5.71
CA ARG A 127 -13.69 -19.17 6.56
C ARG A 127 -12.47 -18.43 6.04
N VAL A 128 -12.48 -18.00 4.78
CA VAL A 128 -11.33 -17.35 4.12
C VAL A 128 -11.60 -15.87 3.91
N THR A 129 -10.69 -15.04 4.39
CA THR A 129 -10.69 -13.61 4.14
C THR A 129 -9.53 -13.23 3.22
N MET A 130 -9.80 -12.48 2.15
CA MET A 130 -8.75 -11.88 1.32
C MET A 130 -8.14 -10.69 2.06
N ILE A 131 -6.85 -10.76 2.36
CA ILE A 131 -6.11 -9.65 2.95
C ILE A 131 -5.62 -8.70 1.86
N ASN A 132 -4.96 -9.24 0.82
CA ASN A 132 -4.54 -8.49 -0.34
C ASN A 132 -4.21 -9.45 -1.49
N ASP A 133 -4.52 -9.07 -2.73
CA ASP A 133 -4.31 -9.93 -3.92
C ASP A 133 -3.18 -9.46 -4.84
N ASP A 134 -2.43 -8.43 -4.47
CA ASP A 134 -1.36 -7.91 -5.33
C ASP A 134 -0.07 -7.59 -4.54
N LYS A 135 -0.13 -6.63 -3.63
CA LYS A 135 1.05 -6.09 -2.95
C LYS A 135 0.81 -5.89 -1.45
N PRO A 136 0.67 -6.96 -0.65
CA PRO A 136 0.54 -6.85 0.80
C PRO A 136 1.78 -6.24 1.44
N LEU A 137 1.57 -5.58 2.59
CA LEU A 137 2.64 -5.24 3.51
C LEU A 137 2.87 -6.41 4.46
N ILE A 138 4.12 -6.79 4.66
CA ILE A 138 4.52 -7.81 5.61
C ILE A 138 5.35 -7.15 6.71
N LYS A 139 4.89 -7.32 7.95
CA LYS A 139 5.55 -6.77 9.14
C LYS A 139 6.18 -7.87 9.98
N PHE A 140 7.44 -7.69 10.29
CA PHE A 140 8.20 -8.57 11.18
C PHE A 140 8.16 -7.96 12.59
N ARG A 141 7.70 -8.75 13.55
CA ARG A 141 7.63 -8.41 14.98
C ARG A 141 8.25 -9.53 15.80
N GLU A 142 8.59 -9.26 17.05
CA GLU A 142 9.14 -10.29 17.97
C GLU A 142 8.18 -11.46 18.19
N ASP A 143 6.88 -11.19 18.17
CA ASP A 143 5.82 -12.18 18.40
C ASP A 143 5.32 -12.87 17.13
N GLY A 144 5.81 -12.52 15.93
CA GLY A 144 5.44 -13.16 14.69
C GLY A 144 5.55 -12.29 13.44
N ILE A 145 5.02 -12.82 12.34
CA ILE A 145 4.97 -12.15 11.03
C ILE A 145 3.51 -11.84 10.71
N TYR A 146 3.23 -10.61 10.33
CA TYR A 146 1.88 -10.12 10.09
C TYR A 146 1.73 -9.59 8.67
N ALA A 147 0.59 -9.89 8.04
CA ALA A 147 0.24 -9.39 6.72
C ALA A 147 -0.85 -8.31 6.83
N TYR A 148 -0.72 -7.25 6.05
CA TYR A 148 -1.67 -6.14 6.00
C TYR A 148 -2.09 -5.86 4.56
N GLY A 149 -3.33 -5.45 4.39
CA GLY A 149 -3.82 -4.89 3.14
C GLY A 149 -3.15 -3.56 2.81
N THR A 150 -3.24 -3.18 1.54
CA THR A 150 -2.68 -1.93 0.97
C THR A 150 -3.75 -1.16 0.22
N PRO A 151 -3.62 0.17 0.08
CA PRO A 151 -4.50 0.97 -0.75
C PRO A 151 -4.43 0.64 -2.23
#